data_36b3eac9c620ad5d9d278fa117bf8690
#
_entry.id   36b3eac9c620ad5d9d278fa117bf8690
#
_cell.length_a   1.000
_cell.length_b   1.000
_cell.length_c   1.000
_cell.angle_alpha   90.00
_cell.angle_beta   90.00
_cell.angle_gamma   90.00
#
_symmetry.space_group_name_H-M   'P 1'
#
loop_
_entity.id
_entity.type
_entity.pdbx_description
1 polymer ?
#
loop_
_entity_poly.entity_id
_entity_poly.type
_entity_poly.pdbx_seq_one_letter_code
_entity_poly.pdbx_strand_id
1 'polypeptide(L)'
;MTLLLGCGSQSGDTTQIKITPKVIDTPQSFVKNYGVNDTTRLFAFVGEKISVDPLPYEQGSMDNGFKAKYLILKKIYGNFLQDTIEFVAYDHYGIPPFSKFKNVLLYVSADSGTYYHQKYMYNDVYKTKDGRWAGTYASDDYGHGYNRHTNIKPVKIDFAAKVSFPLKMVDEQGRQLEFSYPKPYFKIVGDSAFPIYGNYVEDLVTLKKAGVLTSRGMFEATAEEEEDMVEASQPEPKKFPPTADDLKFLRFWQ
;
A
#
# COMPACT_ATOMS: atom_id res chain seq x y z
N MET A 1 14.96 84.37 10.77
CA MET A 1 15.44 83.53 9.64
C MET A 1 15.17 82.09 10.02
N THR A 2 13.99 81.62 9.66
CA THR A 2 13.44 80.34 10.16
C THR A 2 13.39 79.39 8.97
N LEU A 3 14.22 78.31 9.04
CA LEU A 3 14.22 77.23 8.04
C LEU A 3 13.23 76.16 8.45
N LEU A 4 12.23 75.93 7.65
CA LEU A 4 11.30 74.80 7.73
C LEU A 4 11.86 73.63 6.91
N LEU A 5 12.18 72.50 7.59
CA LEU A 5 12.49 71.22 6.98
C LEU A 5 11.18 70.43 6.81
N GLY A 6 10.80 70.17 5.57
CA GLY A 6 9.69 69.35 5.22
C GLY A 6 10.08 67.87 5.30
N CYS A 7 9.31 67.11 6.04
CA CYS A 7 9.42 65.66 6.15
C CYS A 7 8.48 65.01 5.13
N GLY A 8 9.03 64.45 4.05
CA GLY A 8 8.27 63.67 3.07
C GLY A 8 8.02 62.25 3.57
N SER A 9 6.76 61.89 3.84
CA SER A 9 6.34 60.51 4.13
C SER A 9 6.20 59.75 2.81
N GLN A 10 7.07 58.76 2.61
CA GLN A 10 6.84 57.72 1.61
C GLN A 10 5.86 56.71 2.15
N SER A 11 4.69 56.61 1.53
CA SER A 11 3.72 55.54 1.73
C SER A 11 4.20 54.30 1.01
N GLY A 12 4.72 53.34 1.76
CA GLY A 12 4.99 51.99 1.26
C GLY A 12 3.70 51.24 1.02
N ASP A 13 3.48 50.93 -0.24
CA ASP A 13 2.35 50.11 -0.67
C ASP A 13 2.60 48.65 -0.25
N THR A 14 2.03 48.24 0.89
CA THR A 14 2.10 46.88 1.39
C THR A 14 1.02 46.06 0.67
N THR A 15 1.40 45.47 -0.44
CA THR A 15 0.55 44.48 -1.14
C THR A 15 0.34 43.28 -0.21
N GLN A 16 -0.77 43.27 0.51
CA GLN A 16 -1.22 42.12 1.26
C GLN A 16 -1.59 41.00 0.29
N ILE A 17 -0.72 39.97 0.23
CA ILE A 17 -1.04 38.71 -0.45
C ILE A 17 -2.15 38.04 0.36
N LYS A 18 -3.37 38.16 -0.13
CA LYS A 18 -4.54 37.46 0.40
C LYS A 18 -4.37 35.99 0.10
N ILE A 19 -3.77 35.24 1.02
CA ILE A 19 -3.77 33.78 1.00
C ILE A 19 -5.18 33.34 1.35
N THR A 20 -5.99 33.10 0.33
CA THR A 20 -7.26 32.40 0.51
C THR A 20 -6.92 30.95 0.89
N PRO A 21 -7.34 30.46 2.07
CA PRO A 21 -7.16 29.04 2.36
C PRO A 21 -7.97 28.25 1.34
N LYS A 22 -7.28 27.43 0.56
CA LYS A 22 -7.91 26.48 -0.34
C LYS A 22 -8.71 25.54 0.56
N VAL A 23 -10.02 25.65 0.51
CA VAL A 23 -10.94 24.74 1.17
C VAL A 23 -10.60 23.35 0.66
N ILE A 24 -10.06 22.51 1.53
CA ILE A 24 -9.91 21.09 1.24
C ILE A 24 -11.33 20.56 1.32
N ASP A 25 -11.93 20.33 0.16
CA ASP A 25 -13.25 19.70 0.08
C ASP A 25 -13.20 18.39 0.82
N THR A 26 -14.08 18.27 1.79
CA THR A 26 -14.31 17.08 2.59
C THR A 26 -14.51 15.89 1.67
N PRO A 27 -13.83 14.74 1.88
CA PRO A 27 -14.01 13.57 1.03
C PRO A 27 -15.44 13.06 1.17
N GLN A 28 -16.30 13.41 0.23
CA GLN A 28 -17.61 12.77 0.10
C GLN A 28 -17.41 11.31 -0.25
N SER A 29 -17.88 10.47 0.67
CA SER A 29 -18.16 9.02 0.54
C SER A 29 -17.39 8.26 -0.54
N PHE A 30 -16.48 7.40 -0.11
CA PHE A 30 -15.65 6.48 -0.89
C PHE A 30 -16.42 5.36 -1.64
N VAL A 31 -17.68 5.58 -1.95
CA VAL A 31 -18.47 4.75 -2.86
C VAL A 31 -18.80 5.58 -4.09
N LYS A 32 -17.79 5.98 -4.83
CA LYS A 32 -17.98 6.37 -6.22
C LYS A 32 -17.24 5.37 -7.08
N ASN A 33 -18.05 4.63 -7.86
CA ASN A 33 -17.66 3.90 -9.04
C ASN A 33 -16.34 4.44 -9.58
N TYR A 34 -15.23 3.78 -9.27
CA TYR A 34 -14.05 3.92 -10.07
C TYR A 34 -14.52 3.57 -11.47
N GLY A 35 -14.67 4.57 -12.33
CA GLY A 35 -15.08 4.31 -13.70
C GLY A 35 -14.17 3.22 -14.23
N VAL A 36 -14.76 2.12 -14.63
CA VAL A 36 -14.12 1.05 -15.36
C VAL A 36 -13.21 1.74 -16.39
N ASN A 37 -11.90 1.47 -16.34
CA ASN A 37 -10.88 1.90 -17.31
C ASN A 37 -10.06 3.18 -17.05
N ASP A 38 -10.01 3.77 -15.87
CA ASP A 38 -9.03 4.83 -15.67
C ASP A 38 -7.71 4.34 -15.06
N THR A 39 -7.07 3.37 -15.74
CA THR A 39 -5.72 2.89 -15.42
C THR A 39 -4.66 3.97 -15.54
N THR A 40 -4.97 5.09 -16.21
CA THR A 40 -4.07 6.24 -16.34
C THR A 40 -3.80 6.94 -15.02
N ARG A 41 -4.63 6.70 -14.00
CA ARG A 41 -4.52 7.27 -12.67
C ARG A 41 -3.81 6.38 -11.66
N LEU A 42 -3.53 5.11 -11.99
CA LEU A 42 -2.81 4.20 -11.12
C LEU A 42 -1.31 4.32 -11.33
N PHE A 43 -0.57 4.40 -10.23
CA PHE A 43 0.89 4.36 -10.20
C PHE A 43 1.34 3.25 -9.26
N ALA A 44 2.28 2.40 -9.73
CA ALA A 44 2.98 1.46 -8.88
C ALA A 44 4.48 1.74 -8.94
N PHE A 45 5.10 1.85 -7.79
CA PHE A 45 6.52 2.23 -7.70
C PHE A 45 7.18 1.63 -6.46
N VAL A 46 8.48 1.41 -6.54
CA VAL A 46 9.30 1.17 -5.36
C VAL A 46 9.65 2.53 -4.77
N GLY A 47 9.24 2.73 -3.52
CA GLY A 47 9.50 3.97 -2.77
C GLY A 47 10.39 3.75 -1.55
N GLU A 48 11.25 4.74 -1.26
CA GLU A 48 11.93 4.87 0.03
C GLU A 48 11.16 5.86 0.90
N LYS A 49 10.84 5.45 2.12
CA LYS A 49 10.09 6.29 3.05
C LYS A 49 10.85 7.57 3.41
N ILE A 50 10.19 8.73 3.25
CA ILE A 50 10.63 10.01 3.79
C ILE A 50 9.87 10.29 5.09
N SER A 51 8.53 10.32 5.03
CA SER A 51 7.69 10.50 6.21
C SER A 51 6.33 9.80 6.05
N VAL A 52 5.70 9.49 7.19
CA VAL A 52 4.29 9.08 7.29
C VAL A 52 3.76 9.72 8.57
N ASP A 53 2.96 10.76 8.41
CA ASP A 53 2.49 11.61 9.48
C ASP A 53 0.97 11.51 9.64
N PRO A 54 0.42 11.43 10.85
CA PRO A 54 -1.02 11.37 11.05
C PRO A 54 -1.68 12.67 10.59
N LEU A 55 -2.84 12.54 9.94
CA LEU A 55 -3.74 13.65 9.69
C LEU A 55 -4.61 13.90 10.92
N PRO A 56 -5.18 15.11 11.07
CA PRO A 56 -6.17 15.37 12.10
C PRO A 56 -7.32 14.36 12.01
N TYR A 57 -7.75 13.85 13.18
CA TYR A 57 -8.87 12.90 13.23
C TYR A 57 -10.15 13.59 12.73
N GLU A 58 -10.82 12.95 11.80
CA GLU A 58 -12.11 13.38 11.27
C GLU A 58 -13.23 12.68 12.04
N GLN A 59 -14.07 13.47 12.72
CA GLN A 59 -15.14 12.92 13.54
C GLN A 59 -16.13 12.12 12.68
N GLY A 60 -16.35 10.86 13.05
CA GLY A 60 -17.21 9.94 12.31
C GLY A 60 -16.49 9.09 11.26
N SER A 61 -15.19 9.31 11.03
CA SER A 61 -14.38 8.41 10.22
C SER A 61 -14.10 7.11 10.97
N MET A 62 -14.21 5.99 10.28
CA MET A 62 -13.79 4.68 10.80
C MET A 62 -12.28 4.43 10.59
N ASP A 63 -11.65 5.21 9.73
CA ASP A 63 -10.23 5.07 9.38
C ASP A 63 -9.43 6.26 9.89
N ASN A 64 -8.19 6.00 10.29
CA ASN A 64 -7.20 7.03 10.54
C ASN A 64 -6.55 7.46 9.22
N GLY A 65 -6.44 8.76 9.00
CA GLY A 65 -5.78 9.33 7.83
C GLY A 65 -4.30 9.60 8.11
N PHE A 66 -3.47 9.39 7.10
CA PHE A 66 -2.03 9.68 7.14
C PHE A 66 -1.58 10.37 5.87
N LYS A 67 -0.71 11.35 6.01
CA LYS A 67 0.02 11.95 4.90
C LYS A 67 1.36 11.26 4.77
N ALA A 68 1.59 10.61 3.64
CA ALA A 68 2.82 9.88 3.37
C ALA A 68 3.63 10.57 2.28
N LYS A 69 4.96 10.59 2.44
CA LYS A 69 5.90 11.11 1.45
C LYS A 69 7.00 10.08 1.19
N TYR A 70 7.23 9.80 -0.08
CA TYR A 70 8.19 8.80 -0.53
C TYR A 70 9.06 9.32 -1.66
N LEU A 71 10.35 8.95 -1.64
CA LEU A 71 11.24 9.06 -2.79
C LEU A 71 11.00 7.87 -3.72
N ILE A 72 10.77 8.12 -5.01
CA ILE A 72 10.54 7.07 -6.00
C ILE A 72 11.88 6.54 -6.49
N LEU A 73 12.20 5.29 -6.12
CA LEU A 73 13.44 4.62 -6.51
C LEU A 73 13.32 3.89 -7.85
N LYS A 74 12.11 3.41 -8.17
CA LYS A 74 11.81 2.74 -9.44
C LYS A 74 10.32 2.85 -9.76
N LYS A 75 10.00 3.34 -10.94
CA LYS A 75 8.64 3.35 -11.50
C LYS A 75 8.37 2.00 -12.14
N ILE A 76 7.25 1.35 -11.81
CA ILE A 76 6.88 0.03 -12.32
C ILE A 76 5.67 0.13 -13.24
N TYR A 77 4.65 0.91 -12.84
CA TYR A 77 3.43 1.09 -13.60
C TYR A 77 2.96 2.55 -13.54
N GLY A 78 2.35 3.02 -14.61
CA GLY A 78 1.85 4.39 -14.75
C GLY A 78 2.96 5.41 -15.04
N ASN A 79 2.55 6.59 -15.50
CA ASN A 79 3.48 7.66 -15.88
C ASN A 79 3.49 8.78 -14.84
N PHE A 80 4.37 8.68 -13.87
CA PHE A 80 4.60 9.70 -12.85
C PHE A 80 5.94 10.39 -13.12
N LEU A 81 5.95 11.71 -13.27
CA LEU A 81 7.12 12.44 -13.74
C LEU A 81 8.09 12.85 -12.63
N GLN A 82 7.60 13.02 -11.41
CA GLN A 82 8.40 13.49 -10.28
C GLN A 82 9.20 12.35 -9.64
N ASP A 83 10.23 12.72 -8.86
CA ASP A 83 11.06 11.77 -8.10
C ASP A 83 10.54 11.55 -6.67
N THR A 84 9.64 12.40 -6.21
CA THR A 84 8.97 12.25 -4.90
C THR A 84 7.47 12.32 -5.08
N ILE A 85 6.76 11.55 -4.27
CA ILE A 85 5.30 11.55 -4.25
C ILE A 85 4.79 11.77 -2.82
N GLU A 86 3.77 12.63 -2.69
CA GLU A 86 2.98 12.77 -1.48
C GLU A 86 1.59 12.19 -1.75
N PHE A 87 1.07 11.40 -0.83
CA PHE A 87 -0.24 10.79 -0.93
C PHE A 87 -0.90 10.63 0.43
N VAL A 88 -2.21 10.45 0.42
CA VAL A 88 -3.00 10.15 1.61
C VAL A 88 -3.18 8.63 1.70
N ALA A 89 -3.00 8.09 2.89
CA ALA A 89 -3.30 6.71 3.21
C ALA A 89 -4.32 6.65 4.34
N TYR A 90 -5.27 5.73 4.24
CA TYR A 90 -6.25 5.46 5.29
C TYR A 90 -6.05 4.04 5.81
N ASP A 91 -6.08 3.89 7.14
CA ASP A 91 -5.97 2.58 7.77
C ASP A 91 -6.91 2.48 8.97
N HIS A 92 -7.63 1.35 9.05
CA HIS A 92 -8.59 1.09 10.12
C HIS A 92 -7.91 0.69 11.42
N TYR A 93 -6.75 0.06 11.31
CA TYR A 93 -6.07 -0.57 12.45
C TYR A 93 -4.94 0.27 13.05
N GLY A 94 -4.77 1.50 12.60
CA GLY A 94 -3.75 2.42 13.11
C GLY A 94 -2.77 2.88 12.05
N ILE A 95 -1.48 2.91 12.38
CA ILE A 95 -0.45 3.36 11.44
C ILE A 95 -0.31 2.36 10.30
N PRO A 96 -0.37 2.82 9.01
CA PRO A 96 -0.29 1.92 7.87
C PRO A 96 0.96 1.03 7.93
N PRO A 97 0.82 -0.32 7.82
CA PRO A 97 1.93 -1.26 8.01
C PRO A 97 3.12 -1.03 7.06
N PHE A 98 2.89 -0.49 5.86
CA PHE A 98 3.95 -0.16 4.92
C PHE A 98 4.96 0.86 5.49
N SER A 99 4.54 1.67 6.45
CA SER A 99 5.40 2.66 7.10
C SER A 99 6.53 2.06 7.94
N LYS A 100 6.43 0.76 8.29
CA LYS A 100 7.45 0.04 9.07
C LYS A 100 8.69 -0.31 8.25
N PHE A 101 8.59 -0.26 6.92
CA PHE A 101 9.66 -0.67 6.01
C PHE A 101 10.36 0.56 5.41
N LYS A 102 11.66 0.43 5.19
CA LYS A 102 12.45 1.47 4.50
C LYS A 102 12.04 1.58 3.04
N ASN A 103 11.97 0.44 2.35
CA ASN A 103 11.63 0.36 0.93
C ASN A 103 10.37 -0.50 0.76
N VAL A 104 9.44 0.00 -0.03
CA VAL A 104 8.17 -0.68 -0.30
C VAL A 104 7.75 -0.51 -1.74
N LEU A 105 7.11 -1.54 -2.30
CA LEU A 105 6.30 -1.42 -3.50
C LEU A 105 4.93 -0.91 -3.08
N LEU A 106 4.54 0.24 -3.60
CA LEU A 106 3.28 0.93 -3.30
C LEU A 106 2.43 1.10 -4.54
N TYR A 107 1.13 1.15 -4.31
CA TYR A 107 0.10 1.38 -5.32
C TYR A 107 -0.70 2.62 -4.92
N VAL A 108 -0.70 3.61 -5.80
CA VAL A 108 -1.31 4.92 -5.53
C VAL A 108 -2.16 5.33 -6.73
N SER A 109 -3.35 5.82 -6.49
CA SER A 109 -4.21 6.37 -7.55
C SER A 109 -4.42 7.86 -7.36
N ALA A 110 -4.55 8.58 -8.49
CA ALA A 110 -4.91 9.98 -8.50
C ALA A 110 -6.43 10.14 -8.52
N ASP A 111 -6.96 11.00 -7.67
CA ASP A 111 -8.34 11.45 -7.72
C ASP A 111 -8.41 12.94 -7.38
N SER A 112 -9.04 13.72 -8.27
CA SER A 112 -9.31 15.16 -8.07
C SER A 112 -8.07 15.97 -7.62
N GLY A 113 -6.89 15.60 -8.14
CA GLY A 113 -5.61 16.28 -7.86
C GLY A 113 -4.92 15.83 -6.56
N THR A 114 -5.47 14.85 -5.88
CA THR A 114 -4.87 14.20 -4.70
C THR A 114 -4.50 12.76 -5.02
N TYR A 115 -3.40 12.28 -4.44
CA TYR A 115 -2.98 10.89 -4.56
C TYR A 115 -3.43 10.12 -3.33
N TYR A 116 -3.95 8.91 -3.54
CA TYR A 116 -4.44 8.02 -2.48
C TYR A 116 -3.78 6.65 -2.57
N HIS A 117 -3.27 6.16 -1.46
CA HIS A 117 -2.77 4.79 -1.38
C HIS A 117 -3.91 3.78 -1.59
N GLN A 118 -3.68 2.77 -2.41
CA GLN A 118 -4.58 1.64 -2.56
C GLN A 118 -4.55 0.83 -1.26
N LYS A 119 -5.57 1.02 -0.42
CA LYS A 119 -5.65 0.53 0.96
C LYS A 119 -5.25 -0.94 1.05
N TYR A 120 -4.34 -1.26 1.98
CA TYR A 120 -3.76 -2.58 2.25
C TYR A 120 -2.89 -3.17 1.13
N MET A 121 -2.55 -2.39 0.10
CA MET A 121 -1.74 -2.88 -1.00
C MET A 121 -0.30 -2.38 -0.91
N TYR A 122 0.57 -3.22 -0.42
CA TYR A 122 2.02 -2.98 -0.42
C TYR A 122 2.77 -4.31 -0.38
N ASN A 123 4.04 -4.28 -0.77
CA ASN A 123 4.99 -5.35 -0.50
C ASN A 123 6.27 -4.71 0.04
N ASP A 124 6.83 -5.26 1.11
CA ASP A 124 8.19 -4.94 1.52
C ASP A 124 9.17 -5.47 0.48
N VAL A 125 10.10 -4.62 0.04
CA VAL A 125 10.99 -4.97 -1.07
C VAL A 125 12.45 -4.68 -0.74
N TYR A 126 13.30 -5.54 -1.28
CA TYR A 126 14.73 -5.54 -1.01
C TYR A 126 15.52 -5.60 -2.31
N LYS A 127 16.73 -5.04 -2.30
CA LYS A 127 17.67 -5.20 -3.41
C LYS A 127 18.15 -6.64 -3.49
N THR A 128 18.23 -7.15 -4.70
CA THR A 128 18.84 -8.42 -5.05
C THR A 128 20.30 -8.21 -5.45
N LYS A 129 21.13 -9.25 -5.44
CA LYS A 129 22.55 -9.15 -5.83
C LYS A 129 22.75 -8.69 -7.26
N ASP A 130 21.79 -8.98 -8.14
CA ASP A 130 21.78 -8.50 -9.54
C ASP A 130 21.25 -7.05 -9.67
N GLY A 131 20.98 -6.37 -8.55
CA GLY A 131 20.60 -4.95 -8.51
C GLY A 131 19.11 -4.68 -8.74
N ARG A 132 18.29 -5.71 -8.95
CA ARG A 132 16.84 -5.57 -9.07
C ARG A 132 16.15 -5.40 -7.71
N TRP A 133 14.86 -5.18 -7.74
CA TRP A 133 14.00 -5.16 -6.54
C TRP A 133 13.11 -6.39 -6.52
N ALA A 134 13.01 -7.03 -5.36
CA ALA A 134 12.12 -8.17 -5.15
C ALA A 134 11.48 -8.11 -3.75
N GLY A 135 10.25 -8.57 -3.66
CA GLY A 135 9.57 -8.89 -2.40
C GLY A 135 9.82 -10.33 -1.99
N THR A 136 9.56 -10.62 -0.73
CA THR A 136 9.59 -11.99 -0.20
C THR A 136 8.28 -12.70 -0.53
N TYR A 137 8.25 -14.02 -0.43
CA TYR A 137 7.01 -14.78 -0.64
C TYR A 137 5.93 -14.35 0.35
N ALA A 138 4.74 -14.04 -0.17
CA ALA A 138 3.54 -13.83 0.60
C ALA A 138 2.39 -14.64 -0.04
N SER A 139 1.73 -15.49 0.74
CA SER A 139 0.64 -16.35 0.23
C SER A 139 -0.50 -15.55 -0.39
N ASP A 140 -0.79 -14.38 0.21
CA ASP A 140 -1.89 -13.51 -0.21
C ASP A 140 -1.70 -12.90 -1.61
N ASP A 141 -0.45 -12.86 -2.11
CA ASP A 141 -0.20 -12.41 -3.48
C ASP A 141 -0.75 -13.40 -4.52
N TYR A 142 -0.94 -14.67 -4.13
CA TYR A 142 -1.37 -15.75 -5.03
C TYR A 142 -2.79 -16.25 -4.71
N GLY A 143 -3.33 -15.88 -3.55
CA GLY A 143 -4.61 -16.38 -3.04
C GLY A 143 -5.84 -15.73 -3.62
N HIS A 144 -5.71 -14.67 -4.43
CA HIS A 144 -6.85 -14.00 -5.04
C HIS A 144 -7.44 -14.83 -6.19
N GLY A 145 -8.77 -14.85 -6.33
CA GLY A 145 -9.45 -15.65 -7.33
C GLY A 145 -8.93 -15.45 -8.75
N TYR A 146 -8.72 -14.21 -9.17
CA TYR A 146 -8.18 -13.87 -10.49
C TYR A 146 -6.74 -14.36 -10.73
N ASN A 147 -5.92 -14.48 -9.69
CA ASN A 147 -4.55 -14.96 -9.82
C ASN A 147 -4.43 -16.40 -10.34
N ARG A 148 -5.52 -17.16 -10.39
CA ARG A 148 -5.53 -18.51 -10.98
C ARG A 148 -5.09 -18.52 -12.42
N HIS A 149 -5.34 -17.44 -13.16
CA HIS A 149 -5.00 -17.30 -14.57
C HIS A 149 -3.58 -16.79 -14.81
N THR A 150 -2.83 -16.49 -13.78
CA THR A 150 -1.43 -16.09 -13.90
C THR A 150 -0.50 -17.32 -13.88
N ASN A 151 0.51 -17.33 -14.75
CA ASN A 151 1.59 -18.31 -14.69
C ASN A 151 2.72 -17.90 -13.75
N ILE A 152 2.55 -16.79 -13.01
CA ILE A 152 3.56 -16.26 -12.11
C ILE A 152 3.63 -17.13 -10.86
N LYS A 153 4.85 -17.61 -10.58
CA LYS A 153 5.16 -18.41 -9.41
C LYS A 153 6.32 -17.80 -8.64
N PRO A 154 6.45 -18.07 -7.33
CA PRO A 154 7.62 -17.64 -6.58
C PRO A 154 8.89 -18.23 -7.17
N VAL A 155 9.92 -17.40 -7.32
CA VAL A 155 11.25 -17.81 -7.78
C VAL A 155 12.28 -17.65 -6.67
N LYS A 156 13.42 -18.36 -6.78
CA LYS A 156 14.52 -18.17 -5.83
C LYS A 156 15.09 -16.76 -6.01
N ILE A 157 15.24 -16.05 -4.89
CA ILE A 157 15.78 -14.69 -4.86
C ILE A 157 17.08 -14.67 -4.05
N ASP A 158 18.12 -14.09 -4.63
CA ASP A 158 19.39 -13.84 -3.97
C ASP A 158 19.45 -12.37 -3.53
N PHE A 159 19.06 -12.11 -2.29
CA PHE A 159 19.05 -10.77 -1.74
C PHE A 159 20.46 -10.23 -1.50
N ALA A 160 20.70 -8.96 -1.78
CA ALA A 160 21.99 -8.31 -1.61
C ALA A 160 22.38 -8.15 -0.12
N ALA A 161 21.39 -7.93 0.73
CA ALA A 161 21.57 -7.86 2.17
C ALA A 161 20.84 -9.03 2.85
N LYS A 162 21.25 -9.32 4.09
CA LYS A 162 20.57 -10.33 4.90
C LYS A 162 19.16 -9.85 5.25
N VAL A 163 18.14 -10.52 4.70
CA VAL A 163 16.74 -10.32 5.06
C VAL A 163 16.33 -11.41 6.03
N SER A 164 15.69 -11.06 7.14
CA SER A 164 15.18 -12.03 8.11
C SER A 164 13.98 -11.47 8.86
N PHE A 165 13.10 -12.35 9.26
CA PHE A 165 11.89 -12.04 10.02
C PHE A 165 11.89 -12.85 11.32
N PRO A 166 11.42 -12.27 12.43
CA PRO A 166 11.32 -13.03 13.70
C PRO A 166 10.18 -14.04 13.62
N LEU A 167 10.34 -15.19 14.28
CA LEU A 167 9.25 -16.15 14.46
C LEU A 167 8.26 -15.70 15.54
N LYS A 168 8.74 -14.89 16.48
CA LYS A 168 7.95 -14.35 17.58
C LYS A 168 8.31 -12.88 17.80
N MET A 169 7.33 -12.09 18.16
CA MET A 169 7.54 -10.72 18.60
C MET A 169 6.53 -10.36 19.69
N VAL A 170 6.82 -9.32 20.43
CA VAL A 170 5.86 -8.69 21.37
C VAL A 170 5.39 -7.39 20.75
N ASP A 171 4.10 -7.20 20.66
CA ASP A 171 3.52 -5.95 20.15
C ASP A 171 3.57 -4.82 21.20
N GLU A 172 3.14 -3.64 20.82
CA GLU A 172 3.12 -2.46 21.70
C GLU A 172 2.18 -2.62 22.91
N GLN A 173 1.24 -3.55 22.84
CA GLN A 173 0.31 -3.89 23.92
C GLN A 173 0.84 -5.03 24.81
N GLY A 174 2.05 -5.52 24.56
CA GLY A 174 2.66 -6.62 25.33
C GLY A 174 2.17 -8.01 24.93
N ARG A 175 1.42 -8.16 23.83
CA ARG A 175 0.92 -9.45 23.36
C ARG A 175 2.01 -10.17 22.58
N GLN A 176 2.17 -11.48 22.85
CA GLN A 176 3.07 -12.33 22.07
C GLN A 176 2.41 -12.70 20.75
N LEU A 177 3.09 -12.39 19.65
CA LEU A 177 2.70 -12.75 18.29
C LEU A 177 3.65 -13.83 17.77
N GLU A 178 3.11 -14.89 17.18
CA GLU A 178 3.86 -15.95 16.51
C GLU A 178 3.58 -15.91 15.02
N PHE A 179 4.64 -16.04 14.22
CA PHE A 179 4.55 -16.00 12.76
C PHE A 179 4.95 -17.34 12.17
N SER A 180 4.17 -17.80 11.20
CA SER A 180 4.45 -19.01 10.44
C SER A 180 5.03 -18.66 9.08
N TYR A 181 6.13 -19.31 8.72
CA TYR A 181 6.83 -19.11 7.45
C TYR A 181 6.90 -20.45 6.71
N PRO A 182 6.12 -20.62 5.61
CA PRO A 182 5.97 -21.92 4.97
C PRO A 182 7.21 -22.34 4.20
N LYS A 183 7.51 -23.66 4.24
CA LYS A 183 8.47 -24.28 3.33
C LYS A 183 7.84 -24.46 1.95
N PRO A 184 8.61 -24.42 0.86
CA PRO A 184 10.07 -24.22 0.79
C PRO A 184 10.50 -22.75 0.74
N TYR A 185 9.59 -21.80 0.93
CA TYR A 185 9.82 -20.38 0.66
C TYR A 185 10.73 -19.70 1.67
N PHE A 186 10.79 -20.24 2.89
CA PHE A 186 11.65 -19.72 3.95
C PHE A 186 12.49 -20.84 4.57
N LYS A 187 13.72 -20.47 5.00
CA LYS A 187 14.60 -21.28 5.82
C LYS A 187 14.55 -20.75 7.25
N ILE A 188 14.21 -21.62 8.19
CA ILE A 188 14.22 -21.29 9.62
C ILE A 188 15.60 -21.59 10.21
N VAL A 189 16.19 -20.62 10.91
CA VAL A 189 17.44 -20.75 11.64
C VAL A 189 17.30 -20.04 12.99
N GLY A 190 17.32 -20.79 14.09
CA GLY A 190 17.01 -20.26 15.42
C GLY A 190 15.61 -19.63 15.44
N ASP A 191 15.50 -18.42 15.94
CA ASP A 191 14.24 -17.68 16.06
C ASP A 191 13.93 -16.79 14.84
N SER A 192 14.53 -17.08 13.70
CA SER A 192 14.41 -16.25 12.50
C SER A 192 14.09 -17.05 11.25
N ALA A 193 13.24 -16.49 10.40
CA ALA A 193 12.93 -16.97 9.07
C ALA A 193 13.69 -16.16 8.01
N PHE A 194 14.37 -16.84 7.11
CA PHE A 194 15.14 -16.26 6.01
C PHE A 194 14.43 -16.59 4.70
N PRO A 195 14.01 -15.58 3.91
CA PRO A 195 13.35 -15.82 2.64
C PRO A 195 14.31 -16.43 1.63
N ILE A 196 13.83 -17.44 0.92
CA ILE A 196 14.55 -18.09 -0.19
C ILE A 196 13.85 -17.79 -1.51
N TYR A 197 12.51 -17.65 -1.47
CA TYR A 197 11.69 -17.39 -2.64
C TYR A 197 10.95 -16.07 -2.48
N GLY A 198 10.61 -15.48 -3.61
CA GLY A 198 9.82 -14.28 -3.73
C GLY A 198 9.55 -13.98 -5.20
N ASN A 199 9.17 -12.75 -5.50
CA ASN A 199 8.98 -12.28 -6.87
C ASN A 199 9.63 -10.92 -7.06
N TYR A 200 10.07 -10.67 -8.29
CA TYR A 200 10.49 -9.33 -8.70
C TYR A 200 9.28 -8.39 -8.73
N VAL A 201 9.55 -7.12 -8.54
CA VAL A 201 8.47 -6.12 -8.39
C VAL A 201 7.54 -6.03 -9.61
N GLU A 202 8.04 -6.33 -10.80
CA GLU A 202 7.24 -6.40 -12.02
C GLU A 202 6.19 -7.52 -11.96
N ASP A 203 6.59 -8.69 -11.46
CA ASP A 203 5.69 -9.83 -11.28
C ASP A 203 4.67 -9.54 -10.19
N LEU A 204 5.09 -8.90 -9.07
CA LEU A 204 4.19 -8.50 -7.99
C LEU A 204 3.11 -7.53 -8.48
N VAL A 205 3.49 -6.55 -9.33
CA VAL A 205 2.50 -5.64 -9.94
C VAL A 205 1.56 -6.41 -10.85
N THR A 206 2.07 -7.38 -11.63
CA THR A 206 1.23 -8.20 -12.51
C THR A 206 0.25 -9.06 -11.71
N LEU A 207 0.68 -9.67 -10.60
CA LEU A 207 -0.20 -10.41 -9.70
C LEU A 207 -1.30 -9.51 -9.10
N LYS A 208 -0.93 -8.32 -8.60
CA LYS A 208 -1.92 -7.37 -8.05
C LYS A 208 -2.87 -6.86 -9.12
N LYS A 209 -2.37 -6.66 -10.34
CA LYS A 209 -3.19 -6.27 -11.48
C LYS A 209 -4.20 -7.36 -11.83
N ALA A 210 -3.77 -8.60 -12.00
CA ALA A 210 -4.64 -9.74 -12.31
C ALA A 210 -5.60 -10.11 -11.16
N GLY A 211 -5.27 -9.75 -9.92
CA GLY A 211 -6.06 -10.06 -8.73
C GLY A 211 -6.85 -8.85 -8.22
N VAL A 212 -6.40 -8.32 -7.10
CA VAL A 212 -7.13 -7.31 -6.32
C VAL A 212 -7.44 -6.01 -7.08
N LEU A 213 -6.60 -5.57 -8.02
CA LEU A 213 -6.86 -4.35 -8.79
C LEU A 213 -7.99 -4.56 -9.81
N THR A 214 -8.06 -5.73 -10.45
CA THR A 214 -9.18 -6.10 -11.31
C THR A 214 -10.47 -6.23 -10.50
N SER A 215 -10.44 -6.88 -9.32
CA SER A 215 -11.63 -6.96 -8.45
C SER A 215 -12.12 -5.61 -7.92
N ARG A 216 -11.25 -4.59 -7.90
CA ARG A 216 -11.64 -3.21 -7.59
C ARG A 216 -12.13 -2.43 -8.81
N GLY A 217 -12.28 -3.07 -9.96
CA GLY A 217 -12.73 -2.44 -11.21
C GLY A 217 -11.69 -1.51 -11.84
N MET A 218 -10.41 -1.60 -11.48
CA MET A 218 -9.35 -0.78 -12.07
C MET A 218 -8.83 -1.34 -13.40
N PHE A 219 -9.05 -2.64 -13.64
CA PHE A 219 -8.76 -3.32 -14.90
C PHE A 219 -9.96 -4.14 -15.32
N GLU A 220 -10.11 -4.35 -16.62
CA GLU A 220 -11.15 -5.23 -17.15
C GLU A 220 -10.81 -6.69 -16.81
N ALA A 221 -11.80 -7.41 -16.29
CA ALA A 221 -11.73 -8.85 -16.15
C ALA A 221 -12.09 -9.52 -17.48
N THR A 222 -11.51 -10.68 -17.76
CA THR A 222 -11.99 -11.56 -18.82
C THR A 222 -13.27 -12.27 -18.37
N ALA A 223 -14.07 -12.77 -19.32
CA ALA A 223 -15.28 -13.53 -18.99
C ALA A 223 -14.98 -14.73 -18.08
N GLU A 224 -13.86 -15.42 -18.31
CA GLU A 224 -13.40 -16.54 -17.48
C GLU A 224 -13.04 -16.09 -16.04
N GLU A 225 -12.38 -14.94 -15.89
CA GLU A 225 -12.07 -14.36 -14.58
C GLU A 225 -13.35 -13.92 -13.84
N GLU A 226 -14.37 -13.42 -14.54
CA GLU A 226 -15.65 -13.07 -13.95
C GLU A 226 -16.42 -14.30 -13.45
N GLU A 227 -16.42 -15.40 -14.22
CA GLU A 227 -17.01 -16.67 -13.81
C GLU A 227 -16.34 -17.23 -12.55
N ASP A 228 -15.01 -17.22 -12.48
CA ASP A 228 -14.24 -17.66 -11.31
C ASP A 228 -14.51 -16.82 -10.06
N MET A 229 -14.72 -15.51 -10.23
CA MET A 229 -15.08 -14.63 -9.12
C MET A 229 -16.47 -14.90 -8.59
N VAL A 230 -17.42 -15.22 -9.48
CA VAL A 230 -18.78 -15.62 -9.09
C VAL A 230 -18.71 -16.94 -8.31
N GLU A 231 -17.95 -17.91 -8.77
CA GLU A 231 -17.76 -19.19 -8.06
C GLU A 231 -17.10 -19.00 -6.71
N ALA A 232 -16.03 -18.19 -6.62
CA ALA A 232 -15.33 -17.89 -5.38
C ALA A 232 -16.17 -17.09 -4.36
N SER A 233 -17.14 -16.30 -4.84
CA SER A 233 -18.04 -15.52 -3.98
C SER A 233 -19.23 -16.35 -3.46
N GLN A 234 -19.50 -17.53 -4.02
CA GLN A 234 -20.51 -18.42 -3.49
C GLN A 234 -20.02 -18.97 -2.14
N PRO A 235 -20.85 -18.87 -1.08
CA PRO A 235 -20.48 -19.47 0.19
C PRO A 235 -20.25 -20.96 -0.04
N GLU A 236 -19.07 -21.46 0.36
CA GLU A 236 -18.84 -22.90 0.36
C GLU A 236 -20.02 -23.58 1.05
N PRO A 237 -20.57 -24.65 0.46
CA PRO A 237 -21.66 -25.38 1.09
C PRO A 237 -21.18 -25.76 2.48
N LYS A 238 -21.89 -25.24 3.52
CA LYS A 238 -21.52 -25.50 4.91
C LYS A 238 -21.40 -26.99 5.10
N LYS A 239 -20.17 -27.49 5.21
CA LYS A 239 -19.90 -28.86 5.61
C LYS A 239 -20.43 -29.00 7.04
N PHE A 240 -21.54 -29.67 7.19
CA PHE A 240 -22.10 -29.96 8.49
C PHE A 240 -21.88 -31.45 8.77
N PRO A 241 -21.24 -31.80 9.87
CA PRO A 241 -20.67 -30.97 10.95
C PRO A 241 -19.30 -30.36 10.58
N PRO A 242 -18.91 -29.24 11.23
CA PRO A 242 -17.62 -28.62 10.99
C PRO A 242 -16.48 -29.60 11.29
N THR A 243 -15.47 -29.62 10.42
CA THR A 243 -14.30 -30.48 10.64
C THR A 243 -13.41 -29.93 11.76
N ALA A 244 -12.53 -30.77 12.31
CA ALA A 244 -11.60 -30.33 13.37
C ALA A 244 -10.70 -29.16 12.95
N ASP A 245 -10.48 -28.96 11.64
CA ASP A 245 -9.70 -27.85 11.09
C ASP A 245 -10.52 -26.54 11.05
N ASP A 246 -11.82 -26.61 10.82
CA ASP A 246 -12.72 -25.46 10.89
C ASP A 246 -12.80 -24.90 12.33
N LEU A 247 -12.66 -25.76 13.34
CA LEU A 247 -12.66 -25.37 14.75
C LEU A 247 -11.36 -24.69 15.19
N LYS A 248 -10.24 -24.94 14.51
CA LYS A 248 -8.97 -24.24 14.78
C LYS A 248 -9.03 -22.78 14.35
N PHE A 249 -9.73 -22.49 13.28
CA PHE A 249 -9.88 -21.11 12.76
C PHE A 249 -10.73 -20.22 13.70
N LEU A 250 -11.74 -20.79 14.36
CA LEU A 250 -12.61 -20.05 15.29
C LEU A 250 -11.95 -19.69 16.63
N ARG A 251 -10.81 -20.30 16.99
CA ARG A 251 -10.06 -19.95 18.20
C ARG A 251 -9.16 -18.73 18.06
N PHE A 252 -9.01 -18.16 16.87
CA PHE A 252 -8.21 -16.96 16.61
C PHE A 252 -8.97 -15.63 16.80
N TRP A 253 -10.30 -15.68 17.06
CA TRP A 253 -11.18 -14.52 17.17
C TRP A 253 -11.88 -14.38 18.53
N GLN A 254 -11.41 -15.07 19.57
CA GLN A 254 -11.88 -14.84 20.97
C GLN A 254 -10.79 -14.25 21.84
#